data_31c5bb2c0616b0ab5064bc772b916139
#
_entry.id   31c5bb2c0616b0ab5064bc772b916139
#
_cell.length_a   1.000
_cell.length_b   1.000
_cell.length_c   1.000
_cell.angle_alpha   90.00
_cell.angle_beta   90.00
_cell.angle_gamma   90.00
#
_symmetry.space_group_name_H-M   'P 1'
#
loop_
_entity.id
_entity.type
_entity.pdbx_description
1 polymer ?
#
loop_
_entity_poly.entity_id
_entity_poly.type
_entity_poly.pdbx_seq_one_letter_code
_entity_poly.pdbx_strand_id
1 'polypeptide(L)'
;MGWSGHTGWKLRWEPLRLLLSLLITVPAVLRADDNPAALSREYEVKAAFLFNFAKYGEWPAASLQVSPFRFCISGRPELATWLNQRLSGQRVHGLVVDVVDVASSLSSGCHLLFLTVDLPTERRRALIADSQQKPILIIGESIGVLDDGAVVRLFLDEGTVHFEVNLTNLGRQKLQLSSKLLRHADQVFGKNTSSGEGVP
;
A
#
# COMPACT_ATOMS: atom_id res chain seq x y z
N MET A 1 -71.11 74.40 -3.36
CA MET A 1 -70.39 74.97 -2.19
C MET A 1 -69.51 73.91 -1.60
N GLY A 2 -68.20 74.20 -1.41
CA GLY A 2 -67.26 73.44 -0.61
C GLY A 2 -66.51 72.34 -1.39
N TRP A 3 -65.46 72.57 -1.90
CA TRP A 3 -63.97 72.66 -1.68
C TRP A 3 -63.46 71.60 -0.70
N SER A 4 -62.57 70.74 -1.11
CA SER A 4 -61.13 70.77 -0.89
C SER A 4 -60.48 69.49 -1.26
N GLY A 5 -59.48 69.63 -2.05
CA GLY A 5 -58.52 68.61 -2.37
C GLY A 5 -57.49 68.33 -1.28
N HIS A 6 -56.96 67.16 -1.32
CA HIS A 6 -55.65 66.91 -0.76
C HIS A 6 -54.93 65.85 -1.59
N THR A 7 -53.90 66.33 -2.25
CA THR A 7 -52.90 65.53 -2.93
C THR A 7 -52.10 64.78 -1.92
N GLY A 8 -52.26 63.44 -1.82
CA GLY A 8 -51.41 62.57 -1.02
C GLY A 8 -50.23 62.05 -1.85
N TRP A 9 -49.07 62.58 -1.63
CA TRP A 9 -47.83 62.06 -2.16
C TRP A 9 -47.54 60.77 -1.46
N LYS A 10 -47.72 59.63 -2.13
CA LYS A 10 -47.24 58.36 -1.70
C LYS A 10 -45.78 58.23 -2.11
N LEU A 11 -44.85 58.51 -1.19
CA LEU A 11 -43.48 58.16 -1.33
C LEU A 11 -43.36 56.61 -1.38
N ARG A 12 -43.16 56.09 -2.57
CA ARG A 12 -42.79 54.67 -2.73
C ARG A 12 -41.36 54.50 -2.31
N TRP A 13 -41.17 53.96 -1.13
CA TRP A 13 -39.89 53.47 -0.68
C TRP A 13 -39.66 52.11 -1.35
N GLU A 14 -38.95 52.11 -2.45
CA GLU A 14 -38.36 50.87 -3.00
C GLU A 14 -37.17 50.50 -2.14
N PRO A 15 -37.18 49.36 -1.41
CA PRO A 15 -35.95 48.86 -0.78
C PRO A 15 -35.08 48.31 -1.88
N LEU A 16 -34.04 49.06 -2.22
CA LEU A 16 -32.92 48.64 -3.04
C LEU A 16 -32.28 47.42 -2.40
N ARG A 17 -32.70 46.23 -2.76
CA ARG A 17 -32.09 44.98 -2.37
C ARG A 17 -30.79 44.85 -3.12
N LEU A 18 -29.73 45.40 -2.56
CA LEU A 18 -28.35 45.08 -2.88
C LEU A 18 -28.13 43.62 -2.43
N LEU A 19 -28.37 42.66 -3.34
CA LEU A 19 -27.89 41.30 -3.25
C LEU A 19 -26.38 41.33 -3.43
N LEU A 20 -25.69 41.55 -2.33
CA LEU A 20 -24.23 41.32 -2.23
C LEU A 20 -24.02 39.82 -2.31
N SER A 21 -23.91 39.28 -3.54
CA SER A 21 -23.48 37.89 -3.80
C SER A 21 -22.01 37.78 -3.34
N LEU A 22 -21.84 37.39 -2.09
CA LEU A 22 -20.54 36.96 -1.55
C LEU A 22 -20.17 35.67 -2.26
N LEU A 23 -19.46 35.77 -3.37
CA LEU A 23 -18.77 34.65 -4.01
C LEU A 23 -17.68 34.12 -3.01
N ILE A 24 -18.07 33.17 -2.20
CA ILE A 24 -17.12 32.38 -1.42
C ILE A 24 -16.40 31.49 -2.42
N THR A 25 -15.27 31.97 -2.93
CA THR A 25 -14.29 31.14 -3.62
C THR A 25 -13.67 30.24 -2.57
N VAL A 26 -14.22 29.04 -2.41
CA VAL A 26 -13.56 27.97 -1.66
C VAL A 26 -12.30 27.60 -2.45
N PRO A 27 -11.08 27.84 -1.95
CA PRO A 27 -9.90 27.34 -2.62
C PRO A 27 -10.03 25.82 -2.64
N ALA A 28 -10.10 25.23 -3.83
CA ALA A 28 -9.92 23.80 -4.01
C ALA A 28 -8.51 23.49 -3.51
N VAL A 29 -8.43 22.99 -2.29
CA VAL A 29 -7.21 22.41 -1.76
C VAL A 29 -6.97 21.13 -2.55
N LEU A 30 -6.25 21.25 -3.66
CA LEU A 30 -5.72 20.12 -4.40
C LEU A 30 -4.82 19.35 -3.42
N ARG A 31 -5.32 18.23 -2.91
CA ARG A 31 -4.48 17.30 -2.18
C ARG A 31 -3.43 16.80 -3.16
N ALA A 32 -2.17 16.96 -2.78
CA ALA A 32 -1.02 16.53 -3.60
C ALA A 32 -1.05 15.01 -3.93
N ASP A 33 -1.85 14.24 -3.18
CA ASP A 33 -1.97 12.80 -3.29
C ASP A 33 -2.81 12.31 -4.49
N ASP A 34 -3.57 13.20 -5.15
CA ASP A 34 -4.46 12.84 -6.27
C ASP A 34 -3.81 13.04 -7.66
N ASN A 35 -2.47 13.23 -7.75
CA ASN A 35 -1.81 13.35 -9.04
C ASN A 35 -1.64 11.95 -9.69
N PRO A 36 -2.34 11.62 -10.79
CA PRO A 36 -2.26 10.29 -11.41
C PRO A 36 -0.86 9.91 -11.84
N ALA A 37 -0.03 10.88 -12.22
CA ALA A 37 1.36 10.63 -12.61
C ALA A 37 2.25 10.29 -11.41
N ALA A 38 2.04 10.94 -10.26
CA ALA A 38 2.76 10.62 -9.03
C ALA A 38 2.38 9.23 -8.52
N LEU A 39 1.08 8.91 -8.53
CA LEU A 39 0.57 7.60 -8.15
C LEU A 39 1.11 6.47 -9.05
N SER A 40 1.15 6.70 -10.36
CA SER A 40 1.71 5.74 -11.30
C SER A 40 3.20 5.49 -11.04
N ARG A 41 3.97 6.53 -10.75
CA ARG A 41 5.40 6.41 -10.42
C ARG A 41 5.61 5.65 -9.10
N GLU A 42 4.82 5.92 -8.08
CA GLU A 42 4.85 5.19 -6.82
C GLU A 42 4.59 3.69 -7.05
N TYR A 43 3.58 3.34 -7.85
CA TYR A 43 3.26 1.95 -8.18
C TYR A 43 4.38 1.27 -8.96
N GLU A 44 5.03 1.97 -9.88
CA GLU A 44 6.19 1.43 -10.62
C GLU A 44 7.36 1.08 -9.70
N VAL A 45 7.67 1.96 -8.77
CA VAL A 45 8.75 1.72 -7.79
C VAL A 45 8.38 0.57 -6.87
N LYS A 46 7.15 0.55 -6.32
CA LYS A 46 6.68 -0.56 -5.49
C LYS A 46 6.74 -1.90 -6.24
N ALA A 47 6.29 -1.94 -7.50
CA ALA A 47 6.36 -3.13 -8.33
C ALA A 47 7.80 -3.65 -8.48
N ALA A 48 8.75 -2.76 -8.72
CA ALA A 48 10.15 -3.12 -8.84
C ALA A 48 10.71 -3.72 -7.55
N PHE A 49 10.38 -3.12 -6.38
CA PHE A 49 10.79 -3.66 -5.08
C PHE A 49 10.16 -5.03 -4.82
N LEU A 50 8.85 -5.17 -4.96
CA LEU A 50 8.13 -6.43 -4.75
C LEU A 50 8.68 -7.55 -5.65
N PHE A 51 8.92 -7.24 -6.93
CA PHE A 51 9.49 -8.19 -7.88
C PHE A 51 10.92 -8.60 -7.49
N ASN A 52 11.75 -7.64 -7.07
CA ASN A 52 13.12 -7.92 -6.61
C ASN A 52 13.13 -8.75 -5.32
N PHE A 53 12.26 -8.46 -4.35
CA PHE A 53 12.12 -9.28 -3.16
C PHE A 53 11.72 -10.72 -3.52
N ALA A 54 10.78 -10.89 -4.43
CA ALA A 54 10.38 -12.21 -4.91
C ALA A 54 11.53 -12.92 -5.65
N LYS A 55 12.27 -12.22 -6.48
CA LYS A 55 13.37 -12.77 -7.29
C LYS A 55 14.60 -13.16 -6.45
N TYR A 56 14.92 -12.38 -5.42
CA TYR A 56 16.12 -12.56 -4.59
C TYR A 56 15.80 -13.15 -3.21
N GLY A 57 14.56 -13.48 -2.94
CA GLY A 57 14.15 -14.31 -1.83
C GLY A 57 14.31 -15.79 -2.18
N GLU A 58 14.47 -16.63 -1.16
CA GLU A 58 14.56 -18.07 -1.30
C GLU A 58 13.42 -18.73 -0.55
N TRP A 59 12.64 -19.54 -1.25
CA TRP A 59 11.52 -20.31 -0.74
C TRP A 59 11.89 -21.79 -0.60
N PRO A 60 11.30 -22.51 0.36
CA PRO A 60 11.41 -23.96 0.40
C PRO A 60 10.93 -24.58 -0.93
N ALA A 61 11.64 -25.58 -1.44
CA ALA A 61 11.33 -26.20 -2.73
C ALA A 61 9.89 -26.70 -2.84
N ALA A 62 9.31 -27.17 -1.74
CA ALA A 62 7.93 -27.63 -1.69
C ALA A 62 6.91 -26.52 -1.99
N SER A 63 7.17 -25.28 -1.58
CA SER A 63 6.26 -24.15 -1.85
C SER A 63 6.33 -23.69 -3.31
N LEU A 64 7.44 -23.93 -3.99
CA LEU A 64 7.63 -23.60 -5.40
C LEU A 64 7.07 -24.67 -6.36
N GLN A 65 6.51 -25.76 -5.85
CA GLN A 65 5.83 -26.76 -6.68
C GLN A 65 4.38 -26.34 -7.03
N VAL A 66 3.86 -25.32 -6.36
CA VAL A 66 2.52 -24.78 -6.58
C VAL A 66 2.62 -23.57 -7.53
N SER A 67 2.13 -23.72 -8.74
CA SER A 67 2.02 -22.63 -9.72
C SER A 67 0.63 -21.97 -9.64
N PRO A 68 0.52 -20.68 -9.85
CA PRO A 68 1.54 -19.66 -10.15
C PRO A 68 2.30 -19.16 -8.92
N PHE A 69 3.39 -18.37 -9.12
CA PHE A 69 4.01 -17.60 -8.05
C PHE A 69 3.12 -16.40 -7.73
N ARG A 70 2.46 -16.44 -6.58
CA ARG A 70 1.37 -15.50 -6.28
C ARG A 70 1.79 -14.37 -5.37
N PHE A 71 1.57 -13.14 -5.84
CA PHE A 71 1.57 -11.91 -5.06
C PHE A 71 0.16 -11.62 -4.56
N CYS A 72 0.01 -11.55 -3.26
CA CYS A 72 -1.24 -11.20 -2.59
C CYS A 72 -1.14 -9.75 -2.11
N ILE A 73 -2.02 -8.89 -2.57
CA ILE A 73 -2.05 -7.47 -2.22
C ILE A 73 -3.27 -7.22 -1.33
N SER A 74 -3.12 -6.46 -0.26
CA SER A 74 -4.25 -6.09 0.59
C SER A 74 -4.20 -4.63 0.97
N GLY A 75 -5.37 -3.98 0.94
CA GLY A 75 -5.60 -2.59 1.30
C GLY A 75 -5.82 -1.64 0.13
N ARG A 76 -5.36 -2.00 -1.08
CA ARG A 76 -5.51 -1.14 -2.29
C ARG A 76 -5.74 -2.01 -3.54
N PRO A 77 -7.01 -2.30 -3.90
CA PRO A 77 -7.35 -3.15 -5.05
C PRO A 77 -6.84 -2.61 -6.39
N GLU A 78 -6.78 -1.28 -6.53
CA GLU A 78 -6.27 -0.63 -7.74
C GLU A 78 -4.79 -0.95 -7.96
N LEU A 79 -4.00 -1.02 -6.88
CA LEU A 79 -2.61 -1.44 -6.95
C LEU A 79 -2.49 -2.90 -7.38
N ALA A 80 -3.34 -3.79 -6.87
CA ALA A 80 -3.35 -5.20 -7.30
C ALA A 80 -3.65 -5.33 -8.79
N THR A 81 -4.65 -4.60 -9.28
CA THR A 81 -5.00 -4.56 -10.70
C THR A 81 -3.85 -4.04 -11.56
N TRP A 82 -3.23 -2.95 -11.15
CA TRP A 82 -2.11 -2.35 -11.84
C TRP A 82 -0.88 -3.28 -11.87
N LEU A 83 -0.54 -3.89 -10.72
CA LEU A 83 0.55 -4.86 -10.61
C LEU A 83 0.31 -6.09 -11.49
N ASN A 84 -0.93 -6.59 -11.55
CA ASN A 84 -1.25 -7.72 -12.40
C ASN A 84 -1.01 -7.42 -13.87
N GLN A 85 -1.40 -6.23 -14.34
CA GLN A 85 -1.13 -5.80 -15.71
C GLN A 85 0.38 -5.67 -16.01
N ARG A 86 1.16 -5.21 -15.04
CA ARG A 86 2.60 -4.93 -15.22
C ARG A 86 3.46 -6.18 -15.11
N LEU A 87 3.09 -7.12 -14.23
CA LEU A 87 3.83 -8.33 -13.94
C LEU A 87 3.30 -9.55 -14.71
N SER A 88 2.22 -9.42 -15.45
CA SER A 88 1.66 -10.49 -16.28
C SER A 88 2.72 -11.07 -17.22
N GLY A 89 2.86 -12.39 -17.22
CA GLY A 89 3.85 -13.10 -18.02
C GLY A 89 5.28 -13.10 -17.48
N GLN A 90 5.59 -12.30 -16.47
CA GLN A 90 6.88 -12.38 -15.79
C GLN A 90 7.02 -13.71 -15.04
N ARG A 91 8.27 -14.11 -14.77
CA ARG A 91 8.56 -15.34 -14.04
C ARG A 91 9.46 -15.10 -12.85
N VAL A 92 9.13 -15.76 -11.76
CA VAL A 92 9.90 -15.80 -10.51
C VAL A 92 10.13 -17.28 -10.17
N HIS A 93 11.37 -17.70 -9.96
CA HIS A 93 11.74 -19.09 -9.73
C HIS A 93 11.17 -20.09 -10.77
N GLY A 94 11.05 -19.66 -12.04
CA GLY A 94 10.47 -20.46 -13.11
C GLY A 94 8.93 -20.45 -13.18
N LEU A 95 8.24 -19.98 -12.16
CA LEU A 95 6.78 -19.90 -12.09
C LEU A 95 6.27 -18.58 -12.68
N VAL A 96 5.14 -18.63 -13.38
CA VAL A 96 4.46 -17.40 -13.88
C VAL A 96 3.92 -16.62 -12.69
N VAL A 97 4.10 -15.31 -12.70
CA VAL A 97 3.56 -14.41 -11.67
C VAL A 97 2.07 -14.24 -11.86
N ASP A 98 1.35 -14.33 -10.75
CA ASP A 98 -0.08 -14.01 -10.61
C ASP A 98 -0.27 -13.02 -9.47
N VAL A 99 -1.09 -11.99 -9.66
CA VAL A 99 -1.34 -10.98 -8.64
C VAL A 99 -2.82 -10.98 -8.29
N VAL A 100 -3.11 -11.13 -7.01
CA VAL A 100 -4.49 -11.17 -6.49
C VAL A 100 -4.71 -10.13 -5.40
N ASP A 101 -5.89 -9.52 -5.40
CA ASP A 101 -6.35 -8.73 -4.27
C ASP A 101 -6.90 -9.63 -3.16
N VAL A 102 -6.48 -9.36 -1.93
CA VAL A 102 -6.91 -10.11 -0.75
C VAL A 102 -7.75 -9.23 0.15
N ALA A 103 -9.06 -9.34 0.03
CA ALA A 103 -9.98 -8.54 0.83
C ALA A 103 -10.10 -9.03 2.28
N SER A 104 -10.23 -10.33 2.56
CA SER A 104 -10.61 -10.83 3.90
C SER A 104 -9.79 -11.97 4.50
N SER A 105 -9.28 -12.87 3.74
CA SER A 105 -8.47 -13.98 4.20
C SER A 105 -7.48 -14.38 3.13
N LEU A 106 -6.34 -14.93 3.52
CA LEU A 106 -5.40 -15.45 2.55
C LEU A 106 -6.03 -16.66 1.85
N SER A 107 -6.21 -16.55 0.55
CA SER A 107 -6.41 -17.74 -0.27
C SER A 107 -5.16 -18.61 -0.18
N SER A 108 -5.32 -19.93 -0.22
CA SER A 108 -4.19 -20.86 -0.28
C SER A 108 -3.27 -20.50 -1.45
N GLY A 109 -1.95 -20.48 -1.20
CA GLY A 109 -0.95 -20.36 -2.25
C GLY A 109 -0.32 -18.98 -2.44
N CYS A 110 -0.42 -18.02 -1.49
CA CYS A 110 0.39 -16.81 -1.49
C CYS A 110 1.88 -17.13 -1.28
N HIS A 111 2.74 -16.50 -2.04
CA HIS A 111 4.19 -16.54 -1.84
C HIS A 111 4.72 -15.21 -1.28
N LEU A 112 4.12 -14.10 -1.71
CA LEU A 112 4.40 -12.78 -1.21
C LEU A 112 3.08 -12.11 -0.81
N LEU A 113 3.02 -11.54 0.39
CA LEU A 113 1.90 -10.74 0.89
C LEU A 113 2.34 -9.29 1.06
N PHE A 114 1.70 -8.40 0.34
CA PHE A 114 1.94 -6.96 0.47
C PHE A 114 0.75 -6.26 1.13
N LEU A 115 1.04 -5.53 2.20
CA LEU A 115 0.08 -4.84 3.05
C LEU A 115 0.26 -3.33 2.89
N THR A 116 -0.67 -2.67 2.20
CA THR A 116 -0.56 -1.24 1.95
C THR A 116 -0.84 -0.41 3.22
N VAL A 117 -0.42 0.85 3.20
CA VAL A 117 -0.63 1.77 4.32
C VAL A 117 -2.11 2.01 4.63
N ASP A 118 -2.99 1.87 3.64
CA ASP A 118 -4.44 2.09 3.79
C ASP A 118 -5.16 0.95 4.55
N LEU A 119 -4.47 -0.18 4.76
CA LEU A 119 -5.06 -1.32 5.44
C LEU A 119 -5.25 -1.04 6.93
N PRO A 120 -6.47 -1.17 7.48
CA PRO A 120 -6.71 -1.01 8.91
C PRO A 120 -5.83 -1.92 9.76
N THR A 121 -5.35 -1.43 10.89
CA THR A 121 -4.39 -2.14 11.77
C THR A 121 -4.89 -3.53 12.18
N GLU A 122 -6.15 -3.65 12.59
CA GLU A 122 -6.75 -4.93 12.98
C GLU A 122 -6.72 -5.95 11.84
N ARG A 123 -7.00 -5.47 10.65
CA ARG A 123 -6.98 -6.27 9.44
C ARG A 123 -5.56 -6.71 9.08
N ARG A 124 -4.61 -5.79 9.14
CA ARG A 124 -3.19 -6.06 8.92
C ARG A 124 -2.70 -7.16 9.86
N ARG A 125 -2.98 -7.03 11.16
CA ARG A 125 -2.60 -8.02 12.16
C ARG A 125 -3.22 -9.39 11.92
N ALA A 126 -4.49 -9.44 11.54
CA ALA A 126 -5.18 -10.69 11.23
C ALA A 126 -4.53 -11.42 10.05
N LEU A 127 -4.21 -10.70 8.95
CA LEU A 127 -3.53 -11.27 7.79
C LEU A 127 -2.10 -11.74 8.12
N ILE A 128 -1.37 -10.97 8.92
CA ILE A 128 -0.04 -11.37 9.39
C ILE A 128 -0.14 -12.63 10.25
N ALA A 129 -1.07 -12.70 11.18
CA ALA A 129 -1.27 -13.88 12.04
C ALA A 129 -1.62 -15.14 11.21
N ASP A 130 -2.51 -15.00 10.22
CA ASP A 130 -2.86 -16.11 9.30
C ASP A 130 -1.68 -16.56 8.43
N SER A 131 -0.70 -15.67 8.20
CA SER A 131 0.50 -15.95 7.40
C SER A 131 1.63 -16.59 8.20
N GLN A 132 1.57 -16.62 9.54
CA GLN A 132 2.66 -17.11 10.37
C GLN A 132 2.98 -18.57 10.09
N GLN A 133 4.30 -18.91 10.12
CA GLN A 133 4.83 -20.25 9.86
C GLN A 133 4.55 -20.82 8.45
N LYS A 134 3.96 -20.02 7.57
CA LYS A 134 3.83 -20.33 6.15
C LYS A 134 4.99 -19.68 5.39
N PRO A 135 5.48 -20.27 4.28
CA PRO A 135 6.57 -19.68 3.49
C PRO A 135 6.07 -18.49 2.65
N ILE A 136 5.59 -17.45 3.32
CA ILE A 136 5.04 -16.24 2.73
C ILE A 136 5.92 -15.05 3.12
N LEU A 137 6.50 -14.35 2.15
CA LEU A 137 7.23 -13.12 2.40
C LEU A 137 6.25 -11.99 2.67
N ILE A 138 6.19 -11.53 3.91
CA ILE A 138 5.27 -10.47 4.33
C ILE A 138 5.99 -9.14 4.25
N ILE A 139 5.48 -8.23 3.42
CA ILE A 139 5.98 -6.88 3.22
C ILE A 139 4.84 -5.91 3.55
N GLY A 140 5.12 -4.86 4.30
CA GLY A 140 4.11 -3.85 4.62
C GLY A 140 4.66 -2.43 4.62
N GLU A 141 3.79 -1.45 4.56
CA GLU A 141 4.16 -0.02 4.51
C GLU A 141 3.98 0.67 5.86
N SER A 142 3.08 0.19 6.69
CA SER A 142 2.69 0.86 7.93
C SER A 142 3.82 0.86 8.96
N ILE A 143 3.91 1.92 9.75
CA ILE A 143 4.75 1.96 10.95
C ILE A 143 4.31 0.83 11.90
N GLY A 144 5.28 0.15 12.52
CA GLY A 144 5.03 -0.98 13.44
C GLY A 144 4.70 -2.31 12.75
N VAL A 145 4.68 -2.38 11.40
CA VAL A 145 4.38 -3.63 10.69
C VAL A 145 5.41 -4.75 10.97
N LEU A 146 6.67 -4.39 11.23
CA LEU A 146 7.72 -5.36 11.62
C LEU A 146 7.45 -5.94 13.00
N ASP A 147 6.93 -5.16 13.93
CA ASP A 147 6.54 -5.61 15.28
C ASP A 147 5.30 -6.51 15.22
N ASP A 148 4.38 -6.23 14.31
CA ASP A 148 3.23 -7.10 14.04
C ASP A 148 3.62 -8.45 13.41
N GLY A 149 4.85 -8.59 12.88
CA GLY A 149 5.39 -9.85 12.35
C GLY A 149 5.71 -9.87 10.86
N ALA A 150 5.61 -8.73 10.15
CA ALA A 150 6.09 -8.62 8.77
C ALA A 150 7.61 -8.75 8.70
N VAL A 151 8.10 -9.22 7.56
CA VAL A 151 9.55 -9.39 7.30
C VAL A 151 10.18 -8.09 6.84
N VAL A 152 9.49 -7.36 5.98
CA VAL A 152 9.99 -6.13 5.35
C VAL A 152 9.00 -5.00 5.59
N ARG A 153 9.53 -3.82 5.90
CA ARG A 153 8.81 -2.56 5.84
C ARG A 153 9.33 -1.74 4.67
N LEU A 154 8.43 -1.37 3.74
CA LEU A 154 8.70 -0.37 2.70
C LEU A 154 8.17 0.98 3.18
N PHE A 155 8.93 2.05 2.98
CA PHE A 155 8.48 3.41 3.29
C PHE A 155 9.08 4.42 2.32
N LEU A 156 8.39 5.54 2.19
CA LEU A 156 8.88 6.69 1.43
C LEU A 156 9.57 7.66 2.37
N ASP A 157 10.77 8.07 2.00
CA ASP A 157 11.49 9.16 2.65
C ASP A 157 12.06 10.08 1.56
N GLU A 158 11.75 11.39 1.64
CA GLU A 158 12.14 12.40 0.66
C GLU A 158 11.89 12.00 -0.81
N GLY A 159 10.80 11.26 -1.08
CA GLY A 159 10.43 10.79 -2.42
C GLY A 159 11.20 9.56 -2.93
N THR A 160 12.06 8.99 -2.09
CA THR A 160 12.79 7.75 -2.36
C THR A 160 12.18 6.59 -1.56
N VAL A 161 12.08 5.42 -2.16
CA VAL A 161 11.61 4.22 -1.46
C VAL A 161 12.78 3.58 -0.73
N HIS A 162 12.58 3.38 0.56
CA HIS A 162 13.49 2.75 1.50
C HIS A 162 12.88 1.49 2.07
N PHE A 163 13.70 0.61 2.68
CA PHE A 163 13.18 -0.56 3.35
C PHE A 163 14.02 -1.01 4.54
N GLU A 164 13.34 -1.62 5.48
CA GLU A 164 13.89 -2.26 6.67
C GLU A 164 13.55 -3.75 6.67
N VAL A 165 14.39 -4.59 7.26
CA VAL A 165 14.21 -6.05 7.29
C VAL A 165 14.31 -6.58 8.71
N ASN A 166 13.37 -7.46 9.11
CA ASN A 166 13.43 -8.21 10.35
C ASN A 166 13.80 -9.70 10.07
N LEU A 167 15.04 -10.06 10.36
CA LEU A 167 15.55 -11.42 10.13
C LEU A 167 14.92 -12.47 11.05
N THR A 168 14.48 -12.08 12.24
CA THR A 168 13.77 -13.00 13.14
C THR A 168 12.43 -13.41 12.53
N ASN A 169 11.69 -12.45 11.98
CA ASN A 169 10.43 -12.73 11.29
C ASN A 169 10.66 -13.54 10.01
N LEU A 170 11.73 -13.23 9.27
CA LEU A 170 12.14 -13.99 8.07
C LEU A 170 12.36 -15.47 8.40
N GLY A 171 13.09 -15.77 9.48
CA GLY A 171 13.33 -17.14 9.95
C GLY A 171 12.05 -17.88 10.34
N ARG A 172 11.09 -17.19 10.98
CA ARG A 172 9.76 -17.75 11.31
C ARG A 172 8.97 -18.17 10.07
N GLN A 173 9.15 -17.47 8.94
CA GLN A 173 8.52 -17.79 7.66
C GLN A 173 9.29 -18.87 6.88
N LYS A 174 10.40 -19.40 7.42
CA LYS A 174 11.27 -20.37 6.75
C LYS A 174 11.77 -19.90 5.39
N LEU A 175 12.02 -18.60 5.27
CA LEU A 175 12.51 -17.94 4.07
C LEU A 175 13.95 -17.44 4.29
N GLN A 176 14.65 -17.18 3.20
CA GLN A 176 15.92 -16.47 3.22
C GLN A 176 15.89 -15.31 2.23
N LEU A 177 16.69 -14.29 2.48
CA LEU A 177 16.91 -13.19 1.56
C LEU A 177 18.40 -13.12 1.21
N SER A 178 18.70 -12.89 -0.06
CA SER A 178 20.08 -12.81 -0.50
C SER A 178 20.82 -11.66 0.20
N SER A 179 22.09 -11.89 0.53
CA SER A 179 22.95 -10.85 1.12
C SER A 179 23.09 -9.61 0.23
N LYS A 180 22.91 -9.79 -1.09
CA LYS A 180 22.90 -8.68 -2.05
C LYS A 180 21.71 -7.76 -1.79
N LEU A 181 20.53 -8.31 -1.50
CA LEU A 181 19.35 -7.53 -1.17
C LEU A 181 19.49 -6.84 0.18
N LEU A 182 19.96 -7.58 1.20
CA LEU A 182 20.12 -7.07 2.56
C LEU A 182 21.10 -5.89 2.67
N ARG A 183 22.11 -5.80 1.78
CA ARG A 183 23.03 -4.65 1.75
C ARG A 183 22.40 -3.33 1.34
N HIS A 184 21.20 -3.36 0.76
CA HIS A 184 20.45 -2.16 0.36
C HIS A 184 19.38 -1.79 1.38
N ALA A 185 19.23 -2.56 2.46
CA ALA A 185 18.31 -2.21 3.54
C ALA A 185 18.88 -1.04 4.37
N ASP A 186 18.05 -0.11 4.76
CA ASP A 186 18.45 0.98 5.67
C ASP A 186 18.74 0.45 7.06
N GLN A 187 17.95 -0.54 7.50
CA GLN A 187 18.15 -1.23 8.76
C GLN A 187 17.83 -2.73 8.65
N VAL A 188 18.58 -3.54 9.37
CA VAL A 188 18.37 -4.98 9.49
C VAL A 188 18.29 -5.33 10.97
N PHE A 189 17.11 -5.82 11.40
CA PHE A 189 16.85 -6.19 12.79
C PHE A 189 16.94 -7.71 13.00
N GLY A 190 17.28 -8.10 14.21
CA GLY A 190 17.27 -9.51 14.62
C GLY A 190 18.48 -10.32 14.13
N LYS A 191 18.43 -11.62 14.38
CA LYS A 191 19.47 -12.58 13.96
C LYS A 191 18.86 -13.59 13.00
N ASN A 192 19.61 -13.96 11.99
CA ASN A 192 19.23 -15.07 11.12
C ASN A 192 19.43 -16.39 11.88
N THR A 193 18.35 -17.05 12.28
CA THR A 193 18.39 -18.33 13.02
C THR A 193 18.64 -19.54 12.10
N SER A 194 18.74 -19.33 10.80
CA SER A 194 18.96 -20.39 9.81
C SER A 194 20.46 -20.79 9.62
N SER A 195 21.38 -20.21 10.38
CA SER A 195 22.82 -20.50 10.29
C SER A 195 23.30 -21.44 11.40
N GLY A 196 22.69 -22.59 11.57
CA GLY A 196 23.05 -23.46 12.69
C GLY A 196 22.71 -24.93 12.56
N GLU A 197 23.02 -25.55 11.41
CA GLU A 197 23.35 -26.97 11.37
C GLU A 197 24.52 -27.15 10.41
N GLY A 198 25.70 -26.86 10.94
CA GLY A 198 26.93 -27.38 10.37
C GLY A 198 26.90 -28.90 10.53
N VAL A 199 26.83 -29.60 9.42
CA VAL A 199 27.09 -31.04 9.32
C VAL A 199 28.53 -31.26 9.73
N PRO A 200 28.82 -32.23 10.62
CA PRO A 200 30.15 -32.64 10.98
C PRO A 200 30.93 -33.26 9.81
#